data_562f2e1e09b328c398b6c57323d3b91c
#
_entry.id   562f2e1e09b328c398b6c57323d3b91c
#
_cell.length_a   1.000
_cell.length_b   1.000
_cell.length_c   1.000
_cell.angle_alpha   90.00
_cell.angle_beta   90.00
_cell.angle_gamma   90.00
#
_symmetry.space_group_name_H-M   'P 1'
#
loop_
_entity.id
_entity.type
_entity.pdbx_description
1 polymer ?
#
loop_
_entity_poly.entity_id
_entity_poly.type
_entity_poly.pdbx_seq_one_letter_code
_entity_poly.pdbx_strand_id
1 'polypeptide(L)'
;MGGGIILISMIESINRIKHTDSGNFFLIAGPCVVEDEKMPFVIAEKVKEICDRLRIPYIFKASFRKANRSKLDSFQGIGDIKALNIIRQIGEKFNIPTLTDIHSEADAARAAGYADVLQIPAFLCRQTDLLVAAAHTGKHVNIKKGQFVSAESMIFAVQKVRQSGNNNIILTERGTTFGYNDLVVDFRGIPVMKAMGVPVVLDVTHSLQIPNRAAGTAGGQPGFIETLAKAGIAAGIDGIFLETHPDPLSAKSDGENMLKLDLLEDLLIKLVKIRKVSLPE
;
A
#
# COMPACT_ATOMS: atom_id res chain seq x y z
N MET A 1 2.97 6.83 -26.57
CA MET A 1 4.32 6.93 -25.97
C MET A 1 4.45 7.94 -24.81
N GLY A 2 3.42 8.70 -24.43
CA GLY A 2 3.50 9.72 -23.35
C GLY A 2 3.17 9.24 -21.93
N GLY A 3 2.49 8.10 -21.76
CA GLY A 3 2.01 7.68 -20.44
C GLY A 3 3.07 7.16 -19.46
N GLY A 4 4.12 6.51 -19.96
CA GLY A 4 5.17 5.93 -19.10
C GLY A 4 6.05 6.97 -18.41
N ILE A 5 6.33 8.07 -19.08
CA ILE A 5 7.19 9.16 -18.56
C ILE A 5 6.49 9.91 -17.41
N ILE A 6 5.18 10.14 -17.51
CA ILE A 6 4.41 10.85 -16.47
C ILE A 6 4.32 10.03 -15.19
N LEU A 7 4.17 8.70 -15.30
CA LEU A 7 4.02 7.79 -14.14
C LEU A 7 5.32 7.66 -13.34
N ILE A 8 6.46 7.59 -14.02
CA ILE A 8 7.79 7.55 -13.38
C ILE A 8 8.05 8.88 -12.64
N SER A 9 7.80 10.03 -13.26
CA SER A 9 8.02 11.34 -12.65
C SER A 9 7.18 11.55 -11.37
N MET A 10 6.00 10.94 -11.26
CA MET A 10 5.15 11.05 -10.08
C MET A 10 5.73 10.31 -8.88
N ILE A 11 6.29 9.10 -9.09
CA ILE A 11 6.96 8.36 -8.01
C ILE A 11 8.28 9.03 -7.65
N GLU A 12 9.04 9.55 -8.61
CA GLU A 12 10.30 10.28 -8.40
C GLU A 12 10.13 11.53 -7.51
N SER A 13 8.95 12.12 -7.51
CA SER A 13 8.64 13.29 -6.66
C SER A 13 8.42 12.93 -5.18
N ILE A 14 8.34 11.66 -4.81
CA ILE A 14 8.28 11.23 -3.41
C ILE A 14 9.65 11.47 -2.76
N ASN A 15 9.66 12.25 -1.70
CA ASN A 15 10.89 12.56 -0.97
C ASN A 15 11.62 11.28 -0.53
N ARG A 16 12.93 11.24 -0.69
CA ARG A 16 13.82 10.12 -0.30
C ARG A 16 13.62 8.81 -1.07
N ILE A 17 12.77 8.75 -2.12
CA ILE A 17 12.64 7.54 -2.93
C ILE A 17 13.95 7.30 -3.71
N LYS A 18 14.35 6.04 -3.84
CA LYS A 18 15.57 5.64 -4.56
C LYS A 18 15.24 4.63 -5.65
N HIS A 19 16.20 4.39 -6.56
CA HIS A 19 16.13 3.34 -7.58
C HIS A 19 14.98 3.50 -8.60
N THR A 20 14.45 4.70 -8.78
CA THR A 20 13.37 4.99 -9.76
C THR A 20 13.86 4.82 -11.21
N ASP A 21 15.17 4.89 -11.43
CA ASP A 21 15.84 4.67 -12.71
C ASP A 21 15.99 3.19 -13.11
N SER A 22 15.62 2.25 -12.23
CA SER A 22 15.87 0.81 -12.42
C SER A 22 14.95 0.12 -13.43
N GLY A 23 13.81 0.72 -13.78
CA GLY A 23 12.73 0.08 -14.53
C GLY A 23 11.92 -0.95 -13.74
N ASN A 24 12.25 -1.19 -12.47
CA ASN A 24 11.49 -2.07 -11.60
C ASN A 24 10.15 -1.43 -11.17
N PHE A 25 9.26 -2.29 -10.64
CA PHE A 25 8.10 -1.84 -9.88
C PHE A 25 8.55 -1.25 -8.54
N PHE A 26 7.75 -0.38 -7.93
CA PHE A 26 8.01 0.06 -6.55
C PHE A 26 7.28 -0.83 -5.54
N LEU A 27 7.82 -0.90 -4.33
CA LEU A 27 7.28 -1.70 -3.23
C LEU A 27 6.79 -0.80 -2.10
N ILE A 28 5.54 -0.96 -1.70
CA ILE A 28 4.98 -0.44 -0.45
C ILE A 28 4.91 -1.61 0.51
N ALA A 29 5.75 -1.66 1.53
CA ALA A 29 5.77 -2.78 2.46
C ALA A 29 6.11 -2.39 3.89
N GLY A 30 5.61 -3.20 4.84
CA GLY A 30 5.87 -3.07 6.26
C GLY A 30 4.85 -3.86 7.08
N PRO A 31 4.75 -3.64 8.40
CA PRO A 31 3.75 -4.30 9.23
C PRO A 31 2.36 -3.73 8.98
N CYS A 32 1.34 -4.47 9.38
CA CYS A 32 -0.05 -4.01 9.33
C CYS A 32 -0.23 -2.72 10.14
N VAL A 33 0.29 -2.69 11.36
CA VAL A 33 0.20 -1.57 12.31
C VAL A 33 1.49 -1.47 13.12
N VAL A 34 1.78 -0.31 13.68
CA VAL A 34 2.85 -0.15 14.66
C VAL A 34 2.43 -0.84 15.96
N GLU A 35 3.01 -2.00 16.26
CA GLU A 35 2.66 -2.85 17.41
C GLU A 35 3.52 -2.57 18.65
N ASP A 36 4.76 -2.16 18.44
CA ASP A 36 5.75 -1.80 19.46
C ASP A 36 6.82 -0.85 18.89
N GLU A 37 7.82 -0.53 19.69
CA GLU A 37 8.87 0.44 19.32
C GLU A 37 10.02 -0.18 18.50
N LYS A 38 10.13 -1.51 18.40
CA LYS A 38 11.30 -2.20 17.82
C LYS A 38 10.99 -2.90 16.50
N MET A 39 9.90 -3.66 16.47
CA MET A 39 9.54 -4.51 15.34
C MET A 39 9.45 -3.74 14.02
N PRO A 40 8.84 -2.51 13.95
CA PRO A 40 8.78 -1.76 12.69
C PRO A 40 10.16 -1.40 12.12
N PHE A 41 11.15 -1.14 12.99
CA PHE A 41 12.53 -0.86 12.55
C PHE A 41 13.21 -2.10 11.98
N VAL A 42 13.02 -3.27 12.60
CA VAL A 42 13.57 -4.54 12.10
C VAL A 42 13.03 -4.86 10.70
N ILE A 43 11.72 -4.67 10.51
CA ILE A 43 11.09 -4.88 9.19
C ILE A 43 11.63 -3.87 8.17
N ALA A 44 11.64 -2.57 8.51
CA ALA A 44 12.10 -1.52 7.61
C ALA A 44 13.55 -1.74 7.15
N GLU A 45 14.44 -2.10 8.07
CA GLU A 45 15.85 -2.38 7.80
C GLU A 45 15.99 -3.55 6.83
N LYS A 46 15.37 -4.68 7.13
CA LYS A 46 15.44 -5.88 6.30
C LYS A 46 14.86 -5.67 4.91
N VAL A 47 13.68 -5.05 4.81
CA VAL A 47 13.05 -4.77 3.50
C VAL A 47 13.90 -3.80 2.68
N LYS A 48 14.44 -2.74 3.32
CA LYS A 48 15.34 -1.79 2.66
C LYS A 48 16.59 -2.48 2.09
N GLU A 49 17.26 -3.34 2.88
CA GLU A 49 18.43 -4.08 2.40
C GLU A 49 18.14 -4.91 1.16
N ILE A 50 17.00 -5.62 1.14
CA ILE A 50 16.57 -6.42 -0.02
C ILE A 50 16.28 -5.49 -1.21
N CYS A 51 15.55 -4.41 -1.00
CA CYS A 51 15.20 -3.46 -2.06
C CYS A 51 16.42 -2.77 -2.66
N ASP A 52 17.41 -2.39 -1.83
CA ASP A 52 18.65 -1.79 -2.32
C ASP A 52 19.44 -2.76 -3.20
N ARG A 53 19.55 -4.04 -2.81
CA ARG A 53 20.23 -5.08 -3.64
C ARG A 53 19.53 -5.33 -4.97
N LEU A 54 18.20 -5.34 -4.95
CA LEU A 54 17.38 -5.60 -6.15
C LEU A 54 17.06 -4.33 -6.94
N ARG A 55 17.49 -3.15 -6.47
CA ARG A 55 17.18 -1.84 -7.04
C ARG A 55 15.67 -1.62 -7.21
N ILE A 56 14.89 -1.94 -6.16
CA ILE A 56 13.44 -1.73 -6.11
C ILE A 56 13.18 -0.43 -5.33
N PRO A 57 12.45 0.55 -5.89
CA PRO A 57 12.00 1.72 -5.12
C PRO A 57 11.13 1.27 -3.94
N TYR A 58 11.43 1.73 -2.72
CA TYR A 58 10.78 1.25 -1.51
C TYR A 58 10.12 2.39 -0.72
N ILE A 59 8.89 2.16 -0.28
CA ILE A 59 8.12 3.00 0.63
C ILE A 59 7.76 2.15 1.85
N PHE A 60 8.23 2.54 3.04
CA PHE A 60 7.84 1.86 4.28
C PHE A 60 6.40 2.17 4.62
N LYS A 61 5.59 1.14 4.91
CA LYS A 61 4.19 1.28 5.31
C LYS A 61 3.96 0.74 6.72
N ALA A 62 3.29 1.53 7.55
CA ALA A 62 2.63 1.03 8.75
C ALA A 62 1.40 1.89 9.08
N SER A 63 0.30 1.28 9.52
CA SER A 63 -0.81 2.05 10.10
C SER A 63 -0.42 2.54 11.49
N PHE A 64 -0.72 3.79 11.82
CA PHE A 64 -0.49 4.30 13.18
C PHE A 64 -1.55 3.82 14.16
N ARG A 65 -2.74 3.45 13.64
CA ARG A 65 -3.82 2.80 14.39
C ARG A 65 -4.70 1.98 13.47
N LYS A 66 -5.45 1.03 14.04
CA LYS A 66 -6.48 0.24 13.35
C LYS A 66 -7.87 0.81 13.66
N ALA A 67 -8.49 1.42 12.65
CA ALA A 67 -9.82 2.03 12.78
C ALA A 67 -10.96 1.03 12.48
N ASN A 68 -10.75 0.09 11.56
CA ASN A 68 -11.76 -0.88 11.08
C ASN A 68 -11.65 -2.24 11.79
N ARG A 69 -11.78 -2.26 13.12
CA ARG A 69 -11.69 -3.48 13.91
C ARG A 69 -13.02 -4.25 13.90
N SER A 70 -12.96 -5.58 13.88
CA SER A 70 -14.14 -6.45 13.98
C SER A 70 -14.72 -6.50 15.38
N LYS A 71 -13.89 -6.34 16.43
CA LYS A 71 -14.32 -6.32 17.84
C LYS A 71 -13.88 -5.02 18.50
N LEU A 72 -14.62 -4.59 19.51
CA LEU A 72 -14.34 -3.34 20.23
C LEU A 72 -12.99 -3.40 20.97
N ASP A 73 -12.66 -4.56 21.52
CA ASP A 73 -11.46 -4.86 22.31
C ASP A 73 -10.22 -5.27 21.45
N SER A 74 -10.36 -5.36 20.12
CA SER A 74 -9.24 -5.67 19.24
C SER A 74 -8.13 -4.60 19.37
N PHE A 75 -6.89 -5.03 19.14
CA PHE A 75 -5.74 -4.14 19.22
C PHE A 75 -5.90 -2.89 18.33
N GLN A 76 -5.71 -1.74 18.92
CA GLN A 76 -5.93 -0.44 18.28
C GLN A 76 -4.62 0.18 17.79
N GLY A 77 -3.55 -0.02 18.54
CA GLY A 77 -2.25 0.62 18.36
C GLY A 77 -1.62 0.97 19.71
N ILE A 78 -0.48 1.61 19.68
CA ILE A 78 0.32 2.02 20.85
C ILE A 78 0.15 3.50 21.22
N GLY A 79 -0.85 4.16 20.63
CA GLY A 79 -1.12 5.59 20.71
C GLY A 79 -0.67 6.33 19.45
N ASP A 80 -1.56 7.18 18.93
CA ASP A 80 -1.41 7.82 17.60
C ASP A 80 -0.09 8.57 17.44
N ILE A 81 0.23 9.48 18.35
CA ILE A 81 1.44 10.31 18.25
C ILE A 81 2.70 9.48 18.41
N LYS A 82 2.68 8.47 19.29
CA LYS A 82 3.82 7.56 19.48
C LYS A 82 4.08 6.76 18.20
N ALA A 83 3.04 6.19 17.61
CA ALA A 83 3.15 5.41 16.36
C ALA A 83 3.60 6.30 15.18
N LEU A 84 3.03 7.48 15.02
CA LEU A 84 3.43 8.44 13.98
C LEU A 84 4.90 8.88 14.13
N ASN A 85 5.38 9.10 15.36
CA ASN A 85 6.80 9.39 15.60
C ASN A 85 7.71 8.24 15.19
N ILE A 86 7.32 6.97 15.43
CA ILE A 86 8.07 5.80 15.00
C ILE A 86 8.15 5.74 13.47
N ILE A 87 7.03 5.97 12.76
CA ILE A 87 7.00 6.00 11.30
C ILE A 87 7.96 7.07 10.76
N ARG A 88 7.92 8.29 11.33
CA ARG A 88 8.84 9.37 10.96
C ARG A 88 10.29 9.00 11.21
N GLN A 89 10.61 8.47 12.40
CA GLN A 89 11.99 8.08 12.77
C GLN A 89 12.54 7.00 11.85
N ILE A 90 11.72 6.04 11.39
CA ILE A 90 12.10 5.05 10.37
C ILE A 90 12.49 5.75 9.07
N GLY A 91 11.65 6.68 8.59
CA GLY A 91 11.95 7.45 7.39
C GLY A 91 13.26 8.22 7.48
N GLU A 92 13.52 8.86 8.62
CA GLU A 92 14.74 9.62 8.90
C GLU A 92 15.96 8.69 9.02
N LYS A 93 15.88 7.65 9.85
CA LYS A 93 17.00 6.72 10.12
C LYS A 93 17.46 5.99 8.88
N PHE A 94 16.54 5.49 8.08
CA PHE A 94 16.87 4.68 6.90
C PHE A 94 16.90 5.47 5.59
N ASN A 95 16.57 6.76 5.64
CA ASN A 95 16.46 7.64 4.47
C ASN A 95 15.59 7.03 3.36
N ILE A 96 14.35 6.68 3.73
CA ILE A 96 13.30 6.11 2.88
C ILE A 96 11.98 6.85 3.08
N PRO A 97 11.11 6.91 2.06
CA PRO A 97 9.75 7.45 2.23
C PRO A 97 8.89 6.54 3.10
N THR A 98 7.91 7.16 3.74
CA THR A 98 6.97 6.47 4.63
C THR A 98 5.52 6.71 4.23
N LEU A 99 4.66 5.73 4.51
CA LEU A 99 3.23 5.76 4.23
C LEU A 99 2.44 5.34 5.48
N THR A 100 1.34 6.04 5.78
CA THR A 100 0.39 5.64 6.80
C THR A 100 -1.06 5.89 6.37
N ASP A 101 -2.01 5.15 6.97
CA ASP A 101 -3.44 5.34 6.71
C ASP A 101 -3.98 6.58 7.45
N ILE A 102 -5.02 7.20 6.88
CA ILE A 102 -5.81 8.26 7.51
C ILE A 102 -7.29 7.89 7.49
N HIS A 103 -8.05 8.25 8.52
CA HIS A 103 -9.44 7.83 8.69
C HIS A 103 -10.41 8.99 8.87
N SER A 104 -9.88 10.20 9.08
CA SER A 104 -10.62 11.46 9.23
C SER A 104 -9.82 12.62 8.66
N GLU A 105 -10.48 13.76 8.45
CA GLU A 105 -9.84 15.01 8.04
C GLU A 105 -8.76 15.45 9.05
N ALA A 106 -9.04 15.31 10.34
CA ALA A 106 -8.07 15.61 11.39
C ALA A 106 -6.83 14.70 11.34
N ASP A 107 -7.00 13.44 10.92
CA ASP A 107 -5.88 12.53 10.70
C ASP A 107 -5.02 12.97 9.52
N ALA A 108 -5.62 13.48 8.43
CA ALA A 108 -4.88 13.98 7.28
C ALA A 108 -3.92 15.10 7.69
N ALA A 109 -4.41 16.11 8.39
CA ALA A 109 -3.59 17.21 8.89
C ALA A 109 -2.50 16.73 9.86
N ARG A 110 -2.83 15.80 10.76
CA ARG A 110 -1.89 15.25 11.74
C ARG A 110 -0.80 14.42 11.08
N ALA A 111 -1.19 13.42 10.27
CA ALA A 111 -0.26 12.45 9.68
C ALA A 111 0.68 13.08 8.66
N ALA A 112 0.28 14.17 7.99
CA ALA A 112 1.11 14.90 7.02
C ALA A 112 2.43 15.42 7.61
N GLY A 113 2.52 15.66 8.93
CA GLY A 113 3.75 16.03 9.62
C GLY A 113 4.71 14.85 9.89
N TYR A 114 4.30 13.60 9.60
CA TYR A 114 5.03 12.41 9.99
C TYR A 114 5.29 11.44 8.84
N ALA A 115 4.48 11.46 7.79
CA ALA A 115 4.59 10.56 6.65
C ALA A 115 4.69 11.34 5.34
N ASP A 116 5.27 10.69 4.32
CA ASP A 116 5.44 11.25 2.98
C ASP A 116 4.24 10.96 2.09
N VAL A 117 3.55 9.84 2.33
CA VAL A 117 2.37 9.38 1.60
C VAL A 117 1.23 9.14 2.58
N LEU A 118 0.05 9.70 2.29
CA LEU A 118 -1.18 9.46 3.05
C LEU A 118 -2.05 8.44 2.32
N GLN A 119 -2.49 7.39 3.00
CA GLN A 119 -3.33 6.36 2.41
C GLN A 119 -4.79 6.51 2.82
N ILE A 120 -5.67 6.55 1.81
CA ILE A 120 -7.12 6.45 2.00
C ILE A 120 -7.49 4.95 1.99
N PRO A 121 -8.00 4.39 3.10
CA PRO A 121 -8.46 3.01 3.16
C PRO A 121 -9.59 2.72 2.16
N ALA A 122 -9.70 1.46 1.72
CA ALA A 122 -10.66 1.05 0.71
C ALA A 122 -12.12 1.40 1.05
N PHE A 123 -12.53 1.22 2.30
CA PHE A 123 -13.89 1.58 2.75
C PHE A 123 -14.18 3.08 2.66
N LEU A 124 -13.16 3.93 2.68
CA LEU A 124 -13.27 5.39 2.70
C LEU A 124 -12.96 6.04 1.34
N CYS A 125 -12.73 5.25 0.29
CA CYS A 125 -12.31 5.76 -1.02
C CYS A 125 -13.29 6.73 -1.69
N ARG A 126 -14.56 6.78 -1.25
CA ARG A 126 -15.59 7.68 -1.75
C ARG A 126 -15.83 8.91 -0.85
N GLN A 127 -15.23 8.97 0.35
CA GLN A 127 -15.44 10.07 1.30
C GLN A 127 -14.81 11.35 0.79
N THR A 128 -15.66 12.29 0.32
CA THR A 128 -15.21 13.50 -0.35
C THR A 128 -14.33 14.36 0.55
N ASP A 129 -14.78 14.64 1.76
CA ASP A 129 -14.07 15.54 2.68
C ASP A 129 -12.70 14.97 3.09
N LEU A 130 -12.60 13.64 3.27
CA LEU A 130 -11.33 12.97 3.55
C LEU A 130 -10.35 13.08 2.36
N LEU A 131 -10.83 12.88 1.13
CA LEU A 131 -10.01 13.01 -0.09
C LEU A 131 -9.52 14.46 -0.27
N VAL A 132 -10.39 15.43 -0.05
CA VAL A 132 -10.08 16.88 -0.11
C VAL A 132 -9.06 17.26 0.98
N ALA A 133 -9.28 16.80 2.22
CA ALA A 133 -8.35 17.05 3.32
C ALA A 133 -6.96 16.45 3.04
N ALA A 134 -6.90 15.21 2.52
CA ALA A 134 -5.64 14.59 2.11
C ALA A 134 -4.95 15.39 1.01
N ALA A 135 -5.69 15.84 -0.02
CA ALA A 135 -5.16 16.65 -1.12
C ALA A 135 -4.54 17.96 -0.62
N HIS A 136 -5.22 18.68 0.27
CA HIS A 136 -4.76 19.97 0.81
C HIS A 136 -3.46 19.85 1.65
N THR A 137 -3.06 18.65 2.07
CA THR A 137 -1.75 18.48 2.74
C THR A 137 -0.56 18.63 1.78
N GLY A 138 -0.78 18.55 0.45
CA GLY A 138 0.28 18.53 -0.55
C GLY A 138 1.09 17.21 -0.60
N LYS A 139 0.78 16.25 0.26
CA LYS A 139 1.44 14.93 0.27
C LYS A 139 0.96 14.05 -0.88
N HIS A 140 1.70 13.00 -1.18
CA HIS A 140 1.19 11.95 -2.08
C HIS A 140 -0.02 11.26 -1.43
N VAL A 141 -1.05 10.99 -2.23
CA VAL A 141 -2.29 10.36 -1.76
C VAL A 141 -2.44 9.00 -2.43
N ASN A 142 -2.26 7.92 -1.67
CA ASN A 142 -2.55 6.57 -2.14
C ASN A 142 -4.01 6.23 -1.83
N ILE A 143 -4.82 5.97 -2.85
CA ILE A 143 -6.24 5.67 -2.69
C ILE A 143 -6.46 4.19 -2.96
N LYS A 144 -6.81 3.42 -1.93
CA LYS A 144 -7.21 2.02 -2.11
C LYS A 144 -8.59 1.93 -2.73
N LYS A 145 -8.72 1.17 -3.83
CA LYS A 145 -10.02 0.90 -4.45
C LYS A 145 -10.92 0.15 -3.47
N GLY A 146 -12.14 0.67 -3.28
CA GLY A 146 -13.15 -0.04 -2.49
C GLY A 146 -13.54 -1.38 -3.13
N GLN A 147 -13.83 -2.38 -2.30
CA GLN A 147 -14.28 -3.69 -2.76
C GLN A 147 -15.63 -3.64 -3.50
N PHE A 148 -16.37 -2.55 -3.30
CA PHE A 148 -17.72 -2.31 -3.77
C PHE A 148 -17.79 -1.33 -4.97
N VAL A 149 -16.64 -0.95 -5.54
CA VAL A 149 -16.57 -0.04 -6.70
C VAL A 149 -15.81 -0.69 -7.84
N SER A 150 -16.17 -0.33 -9.08
CA SER A 150 -15.43 -0.76 -10.27
C SER A 150 -14.14 0.06 -10.45
N ALA A 151 -13.23 -0.46 -11.27
CA ALA A 151 -12.00 0.23 -11.63
C ALA A 151 -12.29 1.60 -12.27
N GLU A 152 -13.29 1.68 -13.18
CA GLU A 152 -13.70 2.91 -13.85
C GLU A 152 -14.17 3.98 -12.85
N SER A 153 -14.85 3.57 -11.78
CA SER A 153 -15.39 4.50 -10.77
C SER A 153 -14.30 5.20 -9.97
N MET A 154 -13.07 4.69 -9.97
CA MET A 154 -11.95 5.32 -9.27
C MET A 154 -11.57 6.68 -9.87
N ILE A 155 -11.98 6.98 -11.11
CA ILE A 155 -11.79 8.30 -11.72
C ILE A 155 -12.38 9.43 -10.86
N PHE A 156 -13.51 9.19 -10.19
CA PHE A 156 -14.14 10.20 -9.35
C PHE A 156 -13.31 10.54 -8.11
N ALA A 157 -12.64 9.55 -7.52
CA ALA A 157 -11.72 9.78 -6.40
C ALA A 157 -10.47 10.55 -6.87
N VAL A 158 -9.91 10.17 -8.03
CA VAL A 158 -8.79 10.88 -8.66
C VAL A 158 -9.16 12.33 -8.97
N GLN A 159 -10.34 12.58 -9.56
CA GLN A 159 -10.80 13.92 -9.90
C GLN A 159 -10.98 14.81 -8.66
N LYS A 160 -11.51 14.28 -7.56
CA LYS A 160 -11.66 15.03 -6.30
C LYS A 160 -10.31 15.54 -5.79
N VAL A 161 -9.28 14.67 -5.78
CA VAL A 161 -7.93 15.06 -5.35
C VAL A 161 -7.32 16.08 -6.31
N ARG A 162 -7.44 15.87 -7.65
CA ARG A 162 -6.93 16.80 -8.66
C ARG A 162 -7.61 18.17 -8.60
N GLN A 163 -8.93 18.21 -8.49
CA GLN A 163 -9.70 19.44 -8.39
C GLN A 163 -9.42 20.21 -7.09
N SER A 164 -8.90 19.52 -6.08
CA SER A 164 -8.39 20.13 -4.83
C SER A 164 -6.92 20.59 -4.94
N GLY A 165 -6.35 20.60 -6.15
CA GLY A 165 -5.02 21.16 -6.43
C GLY A 165 -3.84 20.18 -6.22
N ASN A 166 -4.11 18.86 -6.04
CA ASN A 166 -3.05 17.87 -5.84
C ASN A 166 -3.05 16.81 -6.94
N ASN A 167 -1.93 16.70 -7.66
CA ASN A 167 -1.75 15.70 -8.73
C ASN A 167 -0.94 14.47 -8.28
N ASN A 168 -0.43 14.43 -7.04
CA ASN A 168 0.40 13.37 -6.50
C ASN A 168 -0.47 12.20 -6.01
N ILE A 169 -1.00 11.39 -6.94
CA ILE A 169 -2.00 10.36 -6.66
C ILE A 169 -1.46 8.99 -7.06
N ILE A 170 -1.70 8.01 -6.22
CA ILE A 170 -1.45 6.57 -6.46
C ILE A 170 -2.80 5.85 -6.28
N LEU A 171 -3.13 4.90 -7.13
CA LEU A 171 -4.25 4.00 -6.95
C LEU A 171 -3.79 2.62 -6.53
N THR A 172 -4.49 1.99 -5.59
CA THR A 172 -4.21 0.62 -5.16
C THR A 172 -5.41 -0.28 -5.39
N GLU A 173 -5.27 -1.27 -6.28
CA GLU A 173 -6.21 -2.38 -6.43
C GLU A 173 -6.09 -3.33 -5.23
N ARG A 174 -7.21 -3.80 -4.69
CA ARG A 174 -7.22 -4.72 -3.55
C ARG A 174 -8.37 -5.75 -3.59
N GLY A 175 -8.88 -6.02 -4.77
CA GLY A 175 -9.97 -6.95 -5.01
C GLY A 175 -11.35 -6.32 -4.91
N THR A 176 -12.30 -7.03 -5.48
CA THR A 176 -13.73 -6.72 -5.50
C THR A 176 -14.48 -7.85 -4.80
N THR A 177 -15.50 -7.53 -4.01
CA THR A 177 -16.34 -8.52 -3.33
C THR A 177 -16.96 -9.48 -4.35
N PHE A 178 -16.77 -10.77 -4.11
CA PHE A 178 -17.37 -11.86 -4.85
C PHE A 178 -18.18 -12.73 -3.87
N GLY A 179 -19.49 -12.58 -3.86
CA GLY A 179 -20.33 -13.14 -2.81
C GLY A 179 -20.07 -12.47 -1.44
N TYR A 180 -20.19 -13.24 -0.36
CA TYR A 180 -20.11 -12.71 1.01
C TYR A 180 -18.74 -12.88 1.66
N ASN A 181 -17.94 -13.85 1.21
CA ASN A 181 -16.75 -14.28 1.93
C ASN A 181 -15.51 -14.37 1.04
N ASP A 182 -15.53 -13.79 -0.16
CA ASP A 182 -14.39 -13.85 -1.06
C ASP A 182 -14.14 -12.53 -1.76
N LEU A 183 -12.92 -12.38 -2.28
CA LEU A 183 -12.46 -11.23 -3.06
C LEU A 183 -11.79 -11.74 -4.34
N VAL A 184 -12.05 -11.05 -5.45
CA VAL A 184 -11.44 -11.35 -6.75
C VAL A 184 -10.76 -10.12 -7.29
N VAL A 185 -9.53 -10.28 -7.80
CA VAL A 185 -8.82 -9.24 -8.55
C VAL A 185 -9.14 -9.41 -10.03
N ASP A 186 -9.81 -8.43 -10.60
CA ASP A 186 -9.98 -8.33 -12.06
C ASP A 186 -8.80 -7.56 -12.66
N PHE A 187 -7.84 -8.28 -13.24
CA PHE A 187 -6.65 -7.69 -13.83
C PHE A 187 -6.95 -6.77 -15.02
N ARG A 188 -8.14 -6.84 -15.64
CA ARG A 188 -8.58 -5.90 -16.68
C ARG A 188 -8.75 -4.48 -16.12
N GLY A 189 -8.99 -4.36 -14.81
CA GLY A 189 -9.06 -3.08 -14.11
C GLY A 189 -7.73 -2.33 -14.04
N ILE A 190 -6.59 -3.01 -14.17
CA ILE A 190 -5.27 -2.39 -14.11
C ILE A 190 -5.07 -1.38 -15.26
N PRO A 191 -5.19 -1.76 -16.55
CA PRO A 191 -5.06 -0.78 -17.63
C PRO A 191 -6.12 0.31 -17.58
N VAL A 192 -7.34 0.03 -17.11
CA VAL A 192 -8.39 1.04 -16.92
C VAL A 192 -7.95 2.11 -15.92
N MET A 193 -7.44 1.73 -14.76
CA MET A 193 -6.93 2.68 -13.76
C MET A 193 -5.66 3.40 -14.24
N LYS A 194 -4.76 2.73 -14.95
CA LYS A 194 -3.56 3.36 -15.55
C LYS A 194 -3.91 4.44 -16.58
N ALA A 195 -5.00 4.26 -17.33
CA ALA A 195 -5.49 5.26 -18.28
C ALA A 195 -5.92 6.59 -17.62
N MET A 196 -6.10 6.61 -16.30
CA MET A 196 -6.35 7.83 -15.52
C MET A 196 -5.07 8.67 -15.33
N GLY A 197 -3.91 8.20 -15.80
CA GLY A 197 -2.63 8.90 -15.68
C GLY A 197 -2.08 8.95 -14.26
N VAL A 198 -2.24 7.87 -13.51
CA VAL A 198 -1.72 7.68 -12.14
C VAL A 198 -1.06 6.31 -12.01
N PRO A 199 -0.03 6.15 -11.16
CA PRO A 199 0.53 4.84 -10.86
C PRO A 199 -0.51 3.91 -10.22
N VAL A 200 -0.47 2.62 -10.60
CA VAL A 200 -1.37 1.59 -10.09
C VAL A 200 -0.59 0.52 -9.35
N VAL A 201 -0.97 0.31 -8.10
CA VAL A 201 -0.41 -0.68 -7.17
C VAL A 201 -1.38 -1.84 -7.03
N LEU A 202 -0.87 -3.06 -6.90
CA LEU A 202 -1.67 -4.22 -6.47
C LEU A 202 -1.35 -4.56 -5.02
N ASP A 203 -2.37 -4.58 -4.18
CA ASP A 203 -2.30 -5.05 -2.80
C ASP A 203 -2.46 -6.57 -2.77
N VAL A 204 -1.35 -7.28 -2.61
CA VAL A 204 -1.33 -8.75 -2.60
C VAL A 204 -1.60 -9.35 -1.22
N THR A 205 -1.75 -8.52 -0.20
CA THR A 205 -2.15 -8.92 1.15
C THR A 205 -3.66 -8.91 1.30
N HIS A 206 -4.27 -7.73 1.12
CA HIS A 206 -5.68 -7.56 1.39
C HIS A 206 -6.60 -8.08 0.28
N SER A 207 -6.10 -8.31 -0.93
CA SER A 207 -6.84 -9.02 -1.99
C SER A 207 -7.11 -10.48 -1.65
N LEU A 208 -6.41 -11.03 -0.65
CA LEU A 208 -6.52 -12.42 -0.19
C LEU A 208 -7.23 -12.54 1.15
N GLN A 209 -7.78 -11.45 1.68
CA GLN A 209 -8.60 -11.50 2.89
C GLN A 209 -9.89 -12.29 2.66
N ILE A 210 -10.29 -13.07 3.65
CA ILE A 210 -11.61 -13.68 3.74
C ILE A 210 -12.40 -12.85 4.76
N PRO A 211 -13.30 -11.94 4.30
CA PRO A 211 -14.08 -11.11 5.21
C PRO A 211 -15.09 -11.94 6.00
N ASN A 212 -15.56 -11.41 7.13
CA ASN A 212 -16.72 -11.91 7.88
C ASN A 212 -16.62 -13.36 8.40
N ARG A 213 -15.46 -13.84 8.82
CA ARG A 213 -15.37 -15.14 9.51
C ARG A 213 -16.12 -15.09 10.85
N ALA A 214 -16.73 -16.22 11.24
CA ALA A 214 -17.51 -16.37 12.46
C ALA A 214 -16.71 -16.05 13.76
N ALA A 215 -15.39 -16.18 13.72
CA ALA A 215 -14.51 -15.83 14.85
C ALA A 215 -14.31 -14.32 15.07
N GLY A 216 -14.83 -13.46 14.15
CA GLY A 216 -14.63 -12.01 14.23
C GLY A 216 -13.18 -11.58 13.92
N THR A 217 -12.41 -12.42 13.28
CA THR A 217 -11.09 -12.10 12.70
C THR A 217 -11.16 -12.20 11.18
N ALA A 218 -10.45 -11.35 10.46
CA ALA A 218 -10.28 -11.51 9.03
C ALA A 218 -9.38 -12.72 8.79
N GLY A 219 -9.89 -13.73 8.09
CA GLY A 219 -9.05 -14.82 7.60
C GLY A 219 -8.26 -14.40 6.38
N GLY A 220 -7.29 -15.24 5.95
CA GLY A 220 -6.49 -14.98 4.79
C GLY A 220 -6.01 -16.23 4.08
N GLN A 221 -5.51 -16.02 2.87
CA GLN A 221 -4.94 -17.05 2.01
C GLN A 221 -3.51 -16.67 1.60
N PRO A 222 -2.54 -16.51 2.54
CA PRO A 222 -1.19 -16.02 2.26
C PRO A 222 -0.42 -16.91 1.27
N GLY A 223 -0.81 -18.18 1.12
CA GLY A 223 -0.24 -19.07 0.11
C GLY A 223 -0.43 -18.61 -1.35
N PHE A 224 -1.38 -17.71 -1.62
CA PHE A 224 -1.61 -17.13 -2.95
C PHE A 224 -0.91 -15.78 -3.18
N ILE A 225 -0.19 -15.23 -2.21
CA ILE A 225 0.54 -13.95 -2.36
C ILE A 225 1.46 -14.00 -3.59
N GLU A 226 2.26 -15.05 -3.73
CA GLU A 226 3.18 -15.19 -4.88
C GLU A 226 2.41 -15.25 -6.21
N THR A 227 1.28 -15.97 -6.26
CA THR A 227 0.45 -16.09 -7.46
C THR A 227 -0.09 -14.72 -7.90
N LEU A 228 -0.70 -13.98 -6.97
CA LEU A 228 -1.25 -12.65 -7.27
C LEU A 228 -0.15 -11.65 -7.63
N ALA A 229 0.96 -11.65 -6.91
CA ALA A 229 2.07 -10.76 -7.18
C ALA A 229 2.64 -10.97 -8.59
N LYS A 230 2.86 -12.24 -8.99
CA LYS A 230 3.32 -12.58 -10.35
C LYS A 230 2.34 -12.13 -11.42
N ALA A 231 1.05 -12.41 -11.23
CA ALA A 231 0.00 -12.01 -12.16
C ALA A 231 -0.08 -10.47 -12.28
N GLY A 232 0.03 -9.75 -11.16
CA GLY A 232 0.05 -8.29 -11.15
C GLY A 232 1.22 -7.70 -11.93
N ILE A 233 2.45 -8.20 -11.70
CA ILE A 233 3.62 -7.74 -12.47
C ILE A 233 3.44 -8.00 -13.96
N ALA A 234 2.95 -9.20 -14.34
CA ALA A 234 2.68 -9.53 -15.73
C ALA A 234 1.57 -8.68 -16.35
N ALA A 235 0.56 -8.29 -15.56
CA ALA A 235 -0.49 -7.36 -15.98
C ALA A 235 -0.04 -5.89 -16.10
N GLY A 236 1.21 -5.59 -15.74
CA GLY A 236 1.82 -4.27 -15.92
C GLY A 236 1.52 -3.25 -14.81
N ILE A 237 1.31 -3.70 -13.56
CA ILE A 237 1.23 -2.80 -12.40
C ILE A 237 2.53 -2.01 -12.23
N ASP A 238 2.44 -0.84 -11.60
CA ASP A 238 3.59 0.02 -11.32
C ASP A 238 4.20 -0.28 -9.95
N GLY A 239 3.42 -0.81 -9.01
CA GLY A 239 3.89 -1.15 -7.67
C GLY A 239 3.14 -2.31 -7.02
N ILE A 240 3.72 -2.83 -5.95
CA ILE A 240 3.13 -3.85 -5.08
C ILE A 240 2.97 -3.28 -3.68
N PHE A 241 1.81 -3.51 -3.07
CA PHE A 241 1.57 -3.33 -1.64
C PHE A 241 1.57 -4.70 -0.96
N LEU A 242 2.38 -4.85 0.09
CA LEU A 242 2.53 -6.12 0.80
C LEU A 242 2.77 -5.88 2.29
N GLU A 243 1.98 -6.52 3.14
CA GLU A 243 2.25 -6.54 4.58
C GLU A 243 3.12 -7.75 4.94
N THR A 244 4.11 -7.51 5.80
CA THR A 244 5.07 -8.54 6.22
C THR A 244 5.40 -8.41 7.70
N HIS A 245 5.69 -9.55 8.33
CA HIS A 245 6.03 -9.62 9.74
C HIS A 245 7.06 -10.75 9.98
N PRO A 246 8.01 -10.61 10.92
CA PRO A 246 8.95 -11.68 11.26
C PRO A 246 8.28 -12.99 11.67
N ASP A 247 7.20 -12.87 12.44
CA ASP A 247 6.33 -13.99 12.85
C ASP A 247 4.85 -13.59 12.71
N PRO A 248 4.23 -13.81 11.53
CA PRO A 248 2.84 -13.40 11.27
C PRO A 248 1.82 -13.91 12.28
N LEU A 249 2.06 -15.10 12.88
CA LEU A 249 1.13 -15.68 13.85
C LEU A 249 1.11 -14.91 15.18
N SER A 250 2.19 -14.22 15.52
CA SER A 250 2.28 -13.38 16.72
C SER A 250 1.81 -11.94 16.51
N ALA A 251 1.52 -11.55 15.26
CA ALA A 251 1.08 -10.20 14.92
C ALA A 251 -0.25 -9.84 15.60
N LYS A 252 -0.34 -8.61 16.10
CA LYS A 252 -1.54 -8.12 16.82
C LYS A 252 -2.70 -7.74 15.89
N SER A 253 -2.47 -7.67 14.58
CA SER A 253 -3.47 -7.35 13.56
C SER A 253 -3.13 -8.03 12.24
N ASP A 254 -4.14 -8.59 11.57
CA ASP A 254 -4.11 -9.18 10.22
C ASP A 254 -3.01 -10.24 9.94
N GLY A 255 -2.49 -10.89 10.98
CA GLY A 255 -1.38 -11.84 10.87
C GLY A 255 -1.63 -12.98 9.87
N GLU A 256 -2.88 -13.47 9.76
CA GLU A 256 -3.24 -14.54 8.82
C GLU A 256 -3.08 -14.15 7.34
N ASN A 257 -2.90 -12.85 7.04
CA ASN A 257 -2.77 -12.33 5.67
C ASN A 257 -1.33 -11.91 5.31
N MET A 258 -0.44 -11.81 6.30
CA MET A 258 0.90 -11.28 6.07
C MET A 258 1.85 -12.33 5.51
N LEU A 259 2.79 -11.87 4.68
CA LEU A 259 3.94 -12.67 4.28
C LEU A 259 4.95 -12.73 5.42
N LYS A 260 5.50 -13.92 5.70
CA LYS A 260 6.65 -14.03 6.61
C LYS A 260 7.84 -13.30 6.01
N LEU A 261 8.51 -12.45 6.80
CA LEU A 261 9.59 -11.55 6.35
C LEU A 261 10.74 -12.32 5.67
N ASP A 262 11.07 -13.52 6.16
CA ASP A 262 12.12 -14.36 5.58
C ASP A 262 11.83 -14.83 4.14
N LEU A 263 10.56 -14.84 3.72
CA LEU A 263 10.15 -15.24 2.37
C LEU A 263 10.13 -14.09 1.36
N LEU A 264 10.31 -12.85 1.83
CA LEU A 264 10.15 -11.67 1.00
C LEU A 264 11.21 -11.59 -0.10
N GLU A 265 12.47 -11.90 0.21
CA GLU A 265 13.57 -11.79 -0.75
C GLU A 265 13.37 -12.71 -1.96
N ASP A 266 13.05 -13.97 -1.72
CA ASP A 266 12.81 -14.96 -2.79
C ASP A 266 11.63 -14.56 -3.66
N LEU A 267 10.57 -14.02 -3.07
CA LEU A 267 9.44 -13.48 -3.80
C LEU A 267 9.90 -12.32 -4.71
N LEU A 268 10.58 -11.33 -4.17
CA LEU A 268 10.98 -10.13 -4.93
C LEU A 268 11.96 -10.48 -6.07
N ILE A 269 12.87 -11.42 -5.87
CA ILE A 269 13.77 -11.92 -6.94
C ILE A 269 12.95 -12.48 -8.12
N LYS A 270 11.92 -13.29 -7.85
CA LYS A 270 11.04 -13.83 -8.90
C LYS A 270 10.29 -12.72 -9.63
N LEU A 271 9.78 -11.74 -8.89
CA LEU A 271 9.01 -10.63 -9.47
C LEU A 271 9.87 -9.71 -10.35
N VAL A 272 11.11 -9.43 -9.94
CA VAL A 272 12.07 -8.67 -10.78
C VAL A 272 12.36 -9.39 -12.10
N LYS A 273 12.48 -10.72 -12.10
CA LYS A 273 12.66 -11.50 -13.33
C LYS A 273 11.46 -11.37 -14.27
N ILE A 274 10.24 -11.47 -13.73
CA ILE A 274 9.00 -11.30 -14.53
C ILE A 274 8.92 -9.87 -15.06
N ARG A 275 9.22 -8.85 -14.23
CA ARG A 275 9.20 -7.45 -14.65
C ARG A 275 10.09 -7.20 -15.87
N LYS A 276 11.31 -7.77 -15.90
CA LYS A 276 12.25 -7.62 -17.01
C LYS A 276 11.71 -8.13 -18.35
N VAL A 277 10.96 -9.23 -18.35
CA VAL A 277 10.39 -9.79 -19.58
C VAL A 277 9.01 -9.20 -19.93
N SER A 278 8.38 -8.47 -19.01
CA SER A 278 7.06 -7.84 -19.21
C SER A 278 7.17 -6.37 -19.65
N LEU A 279 8.36 -5.78 -19.62
CA LEU A 279 8.59 -4.43 -20.15
C LEU A 279 8.57 -4.50 -21.69
N PRO A 280 7.90 -3.54 -22.37
CA PRO A 280 8.07 -3.43 -23.83
C PRO A 280 9.53 -3.13 -24.16
N GLU A 281 10.01 -3.73 -25.24
CA GLU A 281 11.33 -3.47 -25.83
C GLU A 281 11.48 -2.02 -26.27
#